data_336f5f6b946f2bf5a9943e064c78d536
#
_entry.id   336f5f6b946f2bf5a9943e064c78d536
#
_cell.length_a   1.000
_cell.length_b   1.000
_cell.length_c   1.000
_cell.angle_alpha   90.00
_cell.angle_beta   90.00
_cell.angle_gamma   90.00
#
_symmetry.space_group_name_H-M   'P 1'
#
loop_
_entity.id
_entity.type
_entity.pdbx_description
1 polymer ?
#
loop_
_entity_poly.entity_id
_entity_poly.type
_entity_poly.pdbx_seq_one_letter_code
_entity_poly.pdbx_strand_id
1 'polypeptide(L)'
;KNSNTENFQPIPLDSIKIKMKIGTKNHSLEFGISNNLFKKLKGISEKSSKFLLSKNNSIRETSKNILIIEFNPIKYQSFFERMPDSNLNFLMYNRRRPAIWNLQSYDLIKKSGCLIQTKNSLSDSNLSKIISNGKSQFEAKISDLFSKESFFESFFSIEGISFWPTFKEYFQEYFKKRAFEFIEEVELTKKLMKKYDFSSILILSEVGPNERIILQLAQEEQIPVCLVQHGINYDTKESYGMNVAKGVLPIESDHFLCWGKTGEEFSRSMSINPEKIHSIGSPIFDRLTFDEQNSLKNDCVLLVTSGPTKEHALDLTIEIIEKYMNAITKVCQLVTKYNKKLIIKTHPSPDELDPSFIAKQINSQIKVIKEGNISPLIQSCDLMIVIGFTSPIVDAHVLKKPVISLTALDNDWGIPTALKNESCLITDIDGLEDNLNSVLNNEHIKNELIQNGIKSSNEYLSHQSNGAAKLIGFLEELVK
;
A
#
# COMPACT_ATOMS: atom_id res chain seq x y z
N LYS A 1 14.75 -43.67 24.70
CA LYS A 1 15.14 -42.24 24.61
C LYS A 1 14.67 -41.78 23.24
N ASN A 2 13.41 -41.43 23.15
CA ASN A 2 12.78 -40.98 21.91
C ASN A 2 12.89 -39.47 21.85
N SER A 3 13.72 -38.98 20.94
CA SER A 3 13.67 -37.58 20.51
C SER A 3 12.58 -37.45 19.46
N ASN A 4 11.42 -36.94 19.85
CA ASN A 4 10.44 -36.43 18.91
C ASN A 4 11.06 -35.22 18.17
N THR A 5 11.64 -35.45 17.01
CA THR A 5 11.86 -34.39 16.02
C THR A 5 10.49 -34.11 15.43
N GLU A 6 9.80 -33.09 15.94
CA GLU A 6 8.68 -32.50 15.22
C GLU A 6 9.19 -32.12 13.84
N ASN A 7 8.60 -32.73 12.82
CA ASN A 7 8.86 -32.37 11.42
C ASN A 7 8.44 -30.90 11.21
N PHE A 8 9.38 -30.01 11.35
CA PHE A 8 9.24 -28.64 10.89
C PHE A 8 9.13 -28.69 9.37
N GLN A 9 7.92 -28.79 8.85
CA GLN A 9 7.69 -28.53 7.44
C GLN A 9 7.87 -27.02 7.24
N PRO A 10 8.86 -26.58 6.45
CA PRO A 10 9.00 -25.17 6.16
C PRO A 10 7.71 -24.69 5.49
N ILE A 11 7.13 -23.61 6.03
CA ILE A 11 5.97 -22.97 5.42
C ILE A 11 6.38 -22.62 4.00
N PRO A 12 5.69 -23.13 2.98
CA PRO A 12 6.06 -22.82 1.60
C PRO A 12 6.08 -21.30 1.42
N LEU A 13 7.17 -20.75 0.91
CA LEU A 13 7.34 -19.32 0.57
C LEU A 13 6.22 -18.77 -0.35
N ASP A 14 5.40 -19.65 -0.90
CA ASP A 14 4.31 -19.41 -1.85
C ASP A 14 2.90 -19.52 -1.21
N SER A 15 2.74 -19.43 0.11
CA SER A 15 1.42 -19.52 0.74
C SER A 15 0.84 -18.13 1.04
N ILE A 16 -0.43 -17.95 0.69
CA ILE A 16 -1.23 -16.78 1.06
C ILE A 16 -2.10 -17.15 2.25
N LYS A 17 -2.01 -16.38 3.33
CA LYS A 17 -2.90 -16.55 4.49
C LYS A 17 -4.24 -15.90 4.19
N ILE A 18 -5.31 -16.67 4.30
CA ILE A 18 -6.69 -16.15 4.19
C ILE A 18 -7.32 -16.23 5.57
N LYS A 19 -7.92 -15.13 5.99
CA LYS A 19 -8.71 -15.04 7.20
C LYS A 19 -10.18 -14.91 6.83
N MET A 20 -10.99 -15.88 7.22
CA MET A 20 -12.45 -15.86 7.03
C MET A 20 -13.15 -15.59 8.35
N LYS A 21 -14.02 -14.58 8.40
CA LYS A 21 -14.92 -14.37 9.52
C LYS A 21 -16.13 -15.30 9.40
N ILE A 22 -16.45 -16.03 10.47
CA ILE A 22 -17.59 -16.92 10.52
C ILE A 22 -18.65 -16.35 11.45
N GLY A 23 -19.79 -15.96 10.88
CA GLY A 23 -20.94 -15.44 11.63
C GLY A 23 -20.74 -14.04 12.20
N THR A 24 -21.67 -13.61 13.05
CA THR A 24 -21.66 -12.30 13.73
C THR A 24 -20.76 -12.26 14.97
N LYS A 25 -20.26 -13.40 15.43
CA LYS A 25 -19.29 -13.50 16.54
C LYS A 25 -17.87 -13.49 15.97
N ASN A 26 -16.93 -12.89 16.71
CA ASN A 26 -15.52 -12.67 16.33
C ASN A 26 -14.69 -13.97 16.12
N HIS A 27 -15.27 -15.01 15.56
CA HIS A 27 -14.53 -16.20 15.17
C HIS A 27 -13.97 -16.03 13.77
N SER A 28 -12.65 -16.13 13.65
CA SER A 28 -11.97 -16.13 12.36
C SER A 28 -11.20 -17.43 12.21
N LEU A 29 -11.35 -18.06 11.04
CA LEU A 29 -10.46 -19.14 10.62
C LEU A 29 -9.33 -18.56 9.78
N GLU A 30 -8.09 -18.83 10.17
CA GLU A 30 -6.91 -18.55 9.35
C GLU A 30 -6.44 -19.85 8.71
N PHE A 31 -6.28 -19.85 7.41
CA PHE A 31 -5.70 -20.98 6.69
C PHE A 31 -4.79 -20.48 5.57
N GLY A 32 -3.70 -21.20 5.36
CA GLY A 32 -2.78 -20.94 4.25
C GLY A 32 -3.29 -21.63 2.98
N ILE A 33 -3.34 -20.91 1.88
CA ILE A 33 -3.58 -21.49 0.56
C ILE A 33 -2.38 -21.23 -0.34
N SER A 34 -2.11 -22.15 -1.25
CA SER A 34 -1.06 -21.94 -2.25
C SER A 34 -1.42 -20.78 -3.18
N ASN A 35 -0.41 -20.08 -3.68
CA ASN A 35 -0.58 -19.02 -4.67
C ASN A 35 -1.40 -19.48 -5.88
N ASN A 36 -1.23 -20.73 -6.31
CA ASN A 36 -1.98 -21.30 -7.43
C ASN A 36 -3.47 -21.43 -7.10
N LEU A 37 -3.81 -21.86 -5.89
CA LEU A 37 -5.21 -21.95 -5.46
C LEU A 37 -5.82 -20.55 -5.32
N PHE A 38 -5.09 -19.59 -4.76
CA PHE A 38 -5.53 -18.19 -4.70
C PHE A 38 -5.81 -17.62 -6.10
N LYS A 39 -4.89 -17.81 -7.06
CA LYS A 39 -5.07 -17.36 -8.45
C LYS A 39 -6.32 -17.99 -9.09
N LYS A 40 -6.60 -19.27 -8.83
CA LYS A 40 -7.82 -19.96 -9.30
C LYS A 40 -9.10 -19.38 -8.66
N LEU A 41 -9.11 -19.21 -7.34
CA LEU A 41 -10.27 -18.63 -6.63
C LEU A 41 -10.53 -17.19 -7.05
N LYS A 42 -9.48 -16.38 -7.19
CA LYS A 42 -9.56 -15.03 -7.75
C LYS A 42 -10.18 -15.05 -9.15
N GLY A 43 -9.73 -15.94 -10.03
CA GLY A 43 -10.26 -16.07 -11.39
C GLY A 43 -11.76 -16.46 -11.43
N ILE A 44 -12.24 -17.29 -10.50
CA ILE A 44 -13.65 -17.63 -10.36
C ILE A 44 -14.45 -16.42 -9.87
N SER A 45 -13.97 -15.73 -8.83
CA SER A 45 -14.59 -14.52 -8.32
C SER A 45 -14.71 -13.43 -9.39
N GLU A 46 -13.65 -13.19 -10.16
CA GLU A 46 -13.64 -12.23 -11.26
C GLU A 46 -14.62 -12.58 -12.38
N LYS A 47 -14.76 -13.86 -12.75
CA LYS A 47 -15.75 -14.30 -13.74
C LYS A 47 -17.18 -14.05 -13.27
N SER A 48 -17.47 -14.41 -12.03
CA SER A 48 -18.79 -14.21 -11.42
C SER A 48 -19.14 -12.72 -11.32
N SER A 49 -18.20 -11.91 -10.86
CA SER A 49 -18.38 -10.46 -10.74
C SER A 49 -18.60 -9.80 -12.11
N LYS A 50 -17.84 -10.20 -13.13
CA LYS A 50 -18.01 -9.70 -14.49
C LYS A 50 -19.38 -10.04 -15.06
N PHE A 51 -19.88 -11.26 -14.86
CA PHE A 51 -21.22 -11.66 -15.31
C PHE A 51 -22.31 -10.81 -14.66
N LEU A 52 -22.18 -10.51 -13.37
CA LEU A 52 -23.15 -9.67 -12.64
C LEU A 52 -23.09 -8.19 -13.06
N LEU A 53 -21.93 -7.69 -13.49
CA LEU A 53 -21.74 -6.30 -13.91
C LEU A 53 -22.03 -6.06 -15.40
N SER A 54 -21.93 -7.08 -16.25
CA SER A 54 -22.01 -6.95 -17.73
C SER A 54 -23.30 -6.35 -18.24
N LYS A 55 -24.36 -6.36 -17.44
CA LYS A 55 -25.66 -5.75 -17.81
C LYS A 55 -25.71 -4.23 -17.62
N ASN A 56 -24.79 -3.63 -16.86
CA ASN A 56 -24.91 -2.24 -16.43
C ASN A 56 -23.74 -1.34 -16.87
N ASN A 57 -22.59 -1.90 -17.24
CA ASN A 57 -21.38 -1.12 -17.51
C ASN A 57 -20.99 -1.32 -18.98
N SER A 58 -21.17 -0.28 -19.81
CA SER A 58 -20.74 -0.24 -21.21
C SER A 58 -19.86 0.98 -21.45
N ILE A 59 -18.97 0.87 -22.43
CA ILE A 59 -18.17 2.01 -22.92
C ILE A 59 -19.09 2.97 -23.67
N ARG A 60 -19.01 4.24 -23.36
CA ARG A 60 -19.61 5.33 -24.14
C ARG A 60 -18.68 5.61 -25.33
N GLU A 61 -19.15 5.42 -26.54
CA GLU A 61 -18.34 5.53 -27.77
C GLU A 61 -17.70 6.91 -27.97
N THR A 62 -18.34 7.96 -27.50
CA THR A 62 -17.85 9.34 -27.61
C THR A 62 -16.89 9.77 -26.51
N SER A 63 -16.66 8.93 -25.51
CA SER A 63 -15.85 9.29 -24.33
C SER A 63 -14.47 8.69 -24.43
N LYS A 64 -13.46 9.42 -23.91
CA LYS A 64 -12.07 8.97 -23.82
C LYS A 64 -11.91 7.89 -22.76
N ASN A 65 -11.03 6.93 -22.99
CA ASN A 65 -10.81 5.80 -22.09
C ASN A 65 -9.59 6.06 -21.18
N ILE A 66 -9.79 5.90 -19.88
CA ILE A 66 -8.75 6.00 -18.85
C ILE A 66 -8.53 4.62 -18.24
N LEU A 67 -7.28 4.15 -18.26
CA LEU A 67 -6.90 2.92 -17.60
C LEU A 67 -6.45 3.21 -16.16
N ILE A 68 -6.99 2.49 -15.18
CA ILE A 68 -6.56 2.58 -13.78
C ILE A 68 -6.01 1.24 -13.30
N ILE A 69 -4.83 1.27 -12.66
CA ILE A 69 -4.04 0.08 -12.35
C ILE A 69 -3.94 -0.11 -10.83
N GLU A 70 -4.32 -1.30 -10.34
CA GLU A 70 -4.21 -1.72 -8.94
C GLU A 70 -4.95 -0.83 -7.93
N PHE A 71 -5.98 -0.11 -8.38
CA PHE A 71 -6.81 0.71 -7.49
C PHE A 71 -7.68 -0.15 -6.58
N ASN A 72 -7.83 0.31 -5.33
CA ASN A 72 -8.74 -0.26 -4.35
C ASN A 72 -10.03 0.57 -4.31
N PRO A 73 -11.19 0.07 -4.77
CA PRO A 73 -12.41 0.86 -4.84
C PRO A 73 -12.85 1.44 -3.50
N ILE A 74 -12.67 0.71 -2.40
CA ILE A 74 -13.06 1.17 -1.06
C ILE A 74 -12.12 2.30 -0.59
N LYS A 75 -10.80 2.16 -0.80
CA LYS A 75 -9.83 3.20 -0.42
C LYS A 75 -10.05 4.49 -1.23
N TYR A 76 -10.40 4.37 -2.50
CA TYR A 76 -10.64 5.49 -3.43
C TYR A 76 -12.13 5.73 -3.65
N GLN A 77 -12.98 5.48 -2.66
CA GLN A 77 -14.43 5.52 -2.77
C GLN A 77 -14.95 6.81 -3.41
N SER A 78 -14.46 7.98 -2.99
CA SER A 78 -14.86 9.28 -3.53
C SER A 78 -14.59 9.42 -5.04
N PHE A 79 -13.47 8.86 -5.50
CA PHE A 79 -13.14 8.84 -6.92
C PHE A 79 -14.12 7.97 -7.72
N PHE A 80 -14.40 6.75 -7.24
CA PHE A 80 -15.35 5.86 -7.90
C PHE A 80 -16.77 6.41 -7.91
N GLU A 81 -17.19 7.10 -6.86
CA GLU A 81 -18.51 7.72 -6.77
C GLU A 81 -18.70 8.88 -7.76
N ARG A 82 -17.61 9.58 -8.12
CA ARG A 82 -17.65 10.70 -9.08
C ARG A 82 -17.42 10.30 -10.54
N MET A 83 -16.98 9.09 -10.84
CA MET A 83 -16.77 8.62 -12.23
C MET A 83 -18.00 8.79 -13.12
N PRO A 84 -19.27 8.55 -12.66
CA PRO A 84 -20.46 8.71 -13.47
C PRO A 84 -20.69 10.15 -13.94
N ASP A 85 -20.23 11.13 -13.17
CA ASP A 85 -20.42 12.56 -13.43
C ASP A 85 -19.45 13.10 -14.50
N SER A 86 -18.47 12.30 -14.92
CA SER A 86 -17.46 12.66 -15.92
C SER A 86 -17.83 12.20 -17.33
N ASN A 87 -17.20 12.83 -18.33
CA ASN A 87 -17.27 12.40 -19.73
C ASN A 87 -16.22 11.34 -20.10
N LEU A 88 -15.64 10.66 -19.10
CA LEU A 88 -14.58 9.67 -19.28
C LEU A 88 -15.11 8.25 -19.05
N ASN A 89 -14.56 7.29 -19.76
CA ASN A 89 -14.72 5.88 -19.46
C ASN A 89 -13.53 5.42 -18.59
N PHE A 90 -13.82 4.72 -17.52
CA PHE A 90 -12.79 4.15 -16.64
C PHE A 90 -12.75 2.64 -16.80
N LEU A 91 -11.54 2.13 -17.05
CA LEU A 91 -11.26 0.70 -17.12
C LEU A 91 -10.24 0.33 -16.05
N MET A 92 -10.57 -0.63 -15.19
CA MET A 92 -9.69 -1.06 -14.11
C MET A 92 -9.06 -2.42 -14.43
N TYR A 93 -7.73 -2.49 -14.28
CA TYR A 93 -6.96 -3.70 -14.48
C TYR A 93 -6.10 -3.99 -13.25
N ASN A 94 -6.61 -4.87 -12.40
CA ASN A 94 -5.97 -5.29 -11.15
C ASN A 94 -5.46 -6.72 -11.27
N ARG A 95 -4.15 -6.92 -11.08
CA ARG A 95 -3.51 -8.24 -11.19
C ARG A 95 -3.16 -8.83 -9.82
N ARG A 96 -2.75 -8.01 -8.86
CA ARG A 96 -2.37 -8.46 -7.52
C ARG A 96 -3.57 -8.81 -6.65
N ARG A 97 -4.59 -7.97 -6.66
CA ARG A 97 -5.81 -8.14 -5.86
C ARG A 97 -7.06 -8.11 -6.73
N PRO A 98 -8.16 -8.78 -6.32
CA PRO A 98 -9.41 -8.65 -7.06
C PRO A 98 -9.94 -7.22 -6.94
N ALA A 99 -10.62 -6.75 -7.99
CA ALA A 99 -11.33 -5.48 -7.97
C ALA A 99 -12.56 -5.51 -7.03
N ILE A 100 -13.19 -6.68 -6.93
CA ILE A 100 -14.37 -6.94 -6.09
C ILE A 100 -14.05 -8.08 -5.13
N TRP A 101 -14.21 -7.84 -3.82
CA TRP A 101 -14.00 -8.85 -2.78
C TRP A 101 -15.07 -8.85 -1.68
N ASN A 102 -16.00 -7.88 -1.70
CA ASN A 102 -17.14 -7.81 -0.80
C ASN A 102 -18.29 -7.00 -1.44
N LEU A 103 -19.43 -6.92 -0.78
CA LEU A 103 -20.62 -6.20 -1.28
C LEU A 103 -20.34 -4.71 -1.50
N GLN A 104 -19.57 -4.06 -0.61
CA GLN A 104 -19.25 -2.64 -0.73
C GLN A 104 -18.43 -2.37 -2.01
N SER A 105 -17.38 -3.14 -2.26
CA SER A 105 -16.61 -2.99 -3.51
C SER A 105 -17.42 -3.31 -4.75
N TYR A 106 -18.36 -4.28 -4.68
CA TYR A 106 -19.29 -4.57 -5.76
C TYR A 106 -20.21 -3.40 -6.07
N ASP A 107 -20.84 -2.82 -5.04
CA ASP A 107 -21.75 -1.70 -5.18
C ASP A 107 -21.07 -0.45 -5.73
N LEU A 108 -19.84 -0.17 -5.26
CA LEU A 108 -19.02 0.94 -5.77
C LEU A 108 -18.70 0.77 -7.26
N ILE A 109 -18.19 -0.37 -7.67
CA ILE A 109 -17.88 -0.65 -9.07
C ILE A 109 -19.13 -0.59 -9.95
N LYS A 110 -20.24 -1.16 -9.47
CA LYS A 110 -21.52 -1.14 -10.20
C LYS A 110 -22.02 0.29 -10.41
N LYS A 111 -22.00 1.13 -9.36
CA LYS A 111 -22.45 2.52 -9.42
C LYS A 111 -21.51 3.41 -10.21
N SER A 112 -20.20 3.18 -10.15
CA SER A 112 -19.20 3.98 -10.86
C SER A 112 -19.24 3.82 -12.38
N GLY A 113 -19.83 2.77 -12.91
CA GLY A 113 -19.74 2.44 -14.33
C GLY A 113 -18.35 1.94 -14.76
N CYS A 114 -17.40 1.80 -13.84
CA CYS A 114 -16.04 1.35 -14.13
C CYS A 114 -16.03 -0.08 -14.68
N LEU A 115 -15.36 -0.30 -15.81
CA LEU A 115 -15.23 -1.61 -16.44
C LEU A 115 -14.03 -2.36 -15.86
N ILE A 116 -14.27 -3.59 -15.38
CA ILE A 116 -13.20 -4.44 -14.90
C ILE A 116 -12.63 -5.26 -16.06
N GLN A 117 -11.32 -5.18 -16.26
CA GLN A 117 -10.59 -6.05 -17.15
C GLN A 117 -9.80 -7.09 -16.34
N THR A 118 -9.82 -8.32 -16.82
CA THR A 118 -9.18 -9.46 -16.16
C THR A 118 -8.39 -10.28 -17.18
N LYS A 119 -7.46 -11.11 -16.71
CA LYS A 119 -6.77 -12.08 -17.58
C LYS A 119 -7.78 -12.88 -18.41
N ASN A 120 -8.83 -13.39 -17.78
CA ASN A 120 -9.84 -14.20 -18.47
C ASN A 120 -10.62 -13.44 -19.54
N SER A 121 -10.77 -12.12 -19.41
CA SER A 121 -11.47 -11.30 -20.39
C SER A 121 -10.62 -10.95 -21.62
N LEU A 122 -9.31 -11.12 -21.50
CA LEU A 122 -8.32 -10.86 -22.54
C LEU A 122 -7.84 -12.15 -23.21
N SER A 123 -7.92 -13.28 -22.52
CA SER A 123 -7.39 -14.57 -23.02
C SER A 123 -8.26 -15.16 -24.12
N ASP A 124 -7.62 -15.56 -25.21
CA ASP A 124 -8.16 -16.40 -26.28
C ASP A 124 -7.10 -17.39 -26.79
N SER A 125 -7.48 -18.20 -27.79
CA SER A 125 -6.58 -19.22 -28.36
C SER A 125 -5.35 -18.62 -29.05
N ASN A 126 -5.49 -17.47 -29.70
CA ASN A 126 -4.39 -16.79 -30.38
C ASN A 126 -3.39 -16.25 -29.36
N LEU A 127 -3.85 -15.52 -28.35
CA LEU A 127 -2.99 -15.03 -27.27
C LEU A 127 -2.25 -16.17 -26.55
N SER A 128 -2.94 -17.28 -26.30
CA SER A 128 -2.34 -18.46 -25.67
C SER A 128 -1.20 -19.04 -26.49
N LYS A 129 -1.31 -19.05 -27.83
CA LYS A 129 -0.22 -19.46 -28.74
C LYS A 129 0.96 -18.49 -28.69
N ILE A 130 0.70 -17.18 -28.73
CA ILE A 130 1.75 -16.15 -28.65
C ILE A 130 2.54 -16.30 -27.36
N ILE A 131 1.84 -16.42 -26.21
CA ILE A 131 2.47 -16.60 -24.90
C ILE A 131 3.29 -17.90 -24.86
N SER A 132 2.75 -19.00 -25.38
CA SER A 132 3.47 -20.28 -25.43
C SER A 132 4.75 -20.19 -26.27
N ASN A 133 4.67 -19.58 -27.43
CA ASN A 133 5.84 -19.35 -28.28
C ASN A 133 6.89 -18.47 -27.61
N GLY A 134 6.48 -17.36 -26.99
CA GLY A 134 7.37 -16.48 -26.24
C GLY A 134 8.09 -17.22 -25.10
N LYS A 135 7.38 -18.05 -24.36
CA LYS A 135 7.96 -18.88 -23.28
C LYS A 135 8.98 -19.89 -23.85
N SER A 136 8.67 -20.56 -24.97
CA SER A 136 9.59 -21.52 -25.59
C SER A 136 10.85 -20.83 -26.11
N GLN A 137 10.72 -19.67 -26.76
CA GLN A 137 11.87 -18.88 -27.23
C GLN A 137 12.76 -18.40 -26.08
N PHE A 138 12.13 -17.94 -24.99
CA PHE A 138 12.85 -17.54 -23.78
C PHE A 138 13.59 -18.74 -23.16
N GLU A 139 12.93 -19.89 -23.06
CA GLU A 139 13.51 -21.11 -22.50
C GLU A 139 14.75 -21.56 -23.25
N ALA A 140 14.73 -21.49 -24.57
CA ALA A 140 15.90 -21.81 -25.39
C ALA A 140 17.09 -20.87 -25.12
N LYS A 141 16.82 -19.54 -25.04
CA LYS A 141 17.87 -18.54 -24.75
C LYS A 141 18.43 -18.66 -23.35
N ILE A 142 17.57 -18.87 -22.34
CA ILE A 142 18.02 -18.94 -20.96
C ILE A 142 18.77 -20.21 -20.64
N SER A 143 18.47 -21.31 -21.32
CA SER A 143 19.23 -22.57 -21.21
C SER A 143 20.67 -22.40 -21.66
N ASP A 144 20.92 -21.67 -22.75
CA ASP A 144 22.27 -21.32 -23.20
C ASP A 144 23.01 -20.45 -22.13
N LEU A 145 22.34 -19.45 -21.60
CA LEU A 145 22.93 -18.64 -20.52
C LEU A 145 23.30 -19.49 -19.30
N PHE A 146 22.38 -20.33 -18.84
CA PHE A 146 22.61 -21.17 -17.66
C PHE A 146 23.64 -22.28 -17.86
N SER A 147 24.02 -22.59 -19.10
CA SER A 147 25.13 -23.50 -19.39
C SER A 147 26.51 -22.93 -19.06
N LYS A 148 26.62 -21.61 -18.87
CA LYS A 148 27.89 -20.90 -18.56
C LYS A 148 28.20 -20.96 -17.07
N GLU A 149 28.47 -22.16 -16.56
CA GLU A 149 28.70 -22.43 -15.12
C GLU A 149 29.77 -21.53 -14.50
N SER A 150 30.92 -21.39 -15.15
CA SER A 150 32.05 -20.60 -14.61
C SER A 150 31.69 -19.13 -14.38
N PHE A 151 30.81 -18.57 -15.22
CA PHE A 151 30.30 -17.21 -15.01
C PHE A 151 29.51 -17.12 -13.71
N PHE A 152 28.57 -18.04 -13.48
CA PHE A 152 27.72 -18.03 -12.29
C PHE A 152 28.51 -18.38 -11.03
N GLU A 153 29.46 -19.30 -11.10
CA GLU A 153 30.35 -19.63 -9.99
C GLU A 153 31.18 -18.42 -9.54
N SER A 154 31.68 -17.64 -10.49
CA SER A 154 32.41 -16.41 -10.19
C SER A 154 31.48 -15.31 -9.66
N PHE A 155 30.30 -15.12 -10.27
CA PHE A 155 29.36 -14.08 -9.90
C PHE A 155 28.76 -14.31 -8.49
N PHE A 156 28.41 -15.56 -8.19
CA PHE A 156 27.86 -15.94 -6.87
C PHE A 156 28.96 -16.49 -5.95
N SER A 157 29.99 -15.67 -5.71
CA SER A 157 31.07 -15.97 -4.79
C SER A 157 31.33 -14.83 -3.80
N ILE A 158 31.66 -15.19 -2.57
CA ILE A 158 32.09 -14.26 -1.52
C ILE A 158 33.45 -14.75 -1.03
N GLU A 159 34.45 -13.89 -1.03
CA GLU A 159 35.83 -14.21 -0.59
C GLU A 159 36.42 -15.45 -1.31
N GLY A 160 36.07 -15.61 -2.59
CA GLY A 160 36.53 -16.73 -3.42
C GLY A 160 35.78 -18.05 -3.23
N ILE A 161 34.79 -18.09 -2.35
CA ILE A 161 33.95 -19.26 -2.12
C ILE A 161 32.65 -19.10 -2.90
N SER A 162 32.41 -19.97 -3.90
CA SER A 162 31.17 -19.96 -4.65
C SER A 162 30.05 -20.68 -3.91
N PHE A 163 28.90 -20.02 -3.78
CA PHE A 163 27.66 -20.62 -3.31
C PHE A 163 26.69 -21.02 -4.45
N TRP A 164 27.12 -20.82 -5.70
CA TRP A 164 26.33 -21.18 -6.86
C TRP A 164 25.83 -22.62 -6.87
N PRO A 165 26.64 -23.65 -6.58
CA PRO A 165 26.18 -25.04 -6.59
C PRO A 165 25.00 -25.32 -5.67
N THR A 166 24.92 -24.62 -4.53
CA THR A 166 23.83 -24.77 -3.56
C THR A 166 22.57 -23.97 -3.97
N PHE A 167 22.77 -22.86 -4.67
CA PHE A 167 21.71 -21.91 -5.01
C PHE A 167 21.14 -22.09 -6.42
N LYS A 168 21.89 -22.74 -7.32
CA LYS A 168 21.64 -22.86 -8.75
C LYS A 168 20.22 -23.31 -9.10
N GLU A 169 19.78 -24.47 -8.59
CA GLU A 169 18.48 -25.04 -8.94
C GLU A 169 17.34 -24.09 -8.55
N TYR A 170 17.40 -23.56 -7.33
CA TYR A 170 16.41 -22.59 -6.85
C TYR A 170 16.39 -21.32 -7.71
N PHE A 171 17.56 -20.78 -8.02
CA PHE A 171 17.69 -19.57 -8.85
C PHE A 171 17.12 -19.77 -10.25
N GLN A 172 17.51 -20.87 -10.91
CA GLN A 172 17.06 -21.16 -12.27
C GLN A 172 15.54 -21.36 -12.35
N GLU A 173 14.96 -22.13 -11.42
CA GLU A 173 13.52 -22.35 -11.35
C GLU A 173 12.76 -21.06 -11.05
N TYR A 174 13.22 -20.29 -10.06
CA TYR A 174 12.60 -19.02 -9.69
C TYR A 174 12.66 -18.00 -10.84
N PHE A 175 13.83 -17.85 -11.46
CA PHE A 175 14.02 -16.93 -12.58
C PHE A 175 13.15 -17.29 -13.78
N LYS A 176 13.11 -18.56 -14.17
CA LYS A 176 12.26 -19.07 -15.24
C LYS A 176 10.77 -18.81 -14.96
N LYS A 177 10.32 -19.12 -13.74
CA LYS A 177 8.94 -18.88 -13.31
C LYS A 177 8.57 -17.41 -13.45
N ARG A 178 9.41 -16.51 -12.94
CA ARG A 178 9.17 -15.06 -12.99
C ARG A 178 9.16 -14.52 -14.44
N ALA A 179 10.12 -14.94 -15.24
CA ALA A 179 10.16 -14.56 -16.65
C ALA A 179 8.91 -15.02 -17.42
N PHE A 180 8.41 -16.21 -17.15
CA PHE A 180 7.16 -16.71 -17.76
C PHE A 180 5.92 -15.91 -17.33
N GLU A 181 5.89 -15.44 -16.07
CA GLU A 181 4.84 -14.53 -15.59
C GLU A 181 4.92 -13.17 -16.31
N PHE A 182 6.13 -12.64 -16.52
CA PHE A 182 6.32 -11.37 -17.25
C PHE A 182 5.95 -11.48 -18.73
N ILE A 183 6.37 -12.55 -19.43
CA ILE A 183 5.99 -12.79 -20.84
C ILE A 183 4.46 -12.80 -20.97
N GLU A 184 3.78 -13.50 -20.08
CA GLU A 184 2.33 -13.54 -20.06
C GLU A 184 1.72 -12.15 -19.85
N GLU A 185 2.25 -11.38 -18.89
CA GLU A 185 1.71 -10.07 -18.53
C GLU A 185 1.95 -9.04 -19.65
N VAL A 186 3.11 -9.07 -20.29
CA VAL A 186 3.41 -8.22 -21.47
C VAL A 186 2.39 -8.46 -22.59
N GLU A 187 2.13 -9.71 -22.93
CA GLU A 187 1.22 -10.04 -24.02
C GLU A 187 -0.26 -9.74 -23.67
N LEU A 188 -0.64 -9.92 -22.40
CA LEU A 188 -1.96 -9.51 -21.90
C LEU A 188 -2.14 -7.99 -21.97
N THR A 189 -1.12 -7.22 -21.56
CA THR A 189 -1.15 -5.76 -21.57
C THR A 189 -1.17 -5.22 -23.00
N LYS A 190 -0.35 -5.75 -23.93
CA LYS A 190 -0.41 -5.40 -25.37
C LYS A 190 -1.82 -5.63 -25.91
N LYS A 191 -2.44 -6.75 -25.58
CA LYS A 191 -3.80 -7.04 -26.02
C LYS A 191 -4.83 -6.09 -25.39
N LEU A 192 -4.66 -5.71 -24.12
CA LEU A 192 -5.50 -4.74 -23.44
C LEU A 192 -5.41 -3.38 -24.15
N MET A 193 -4.22 -2.88 -24.41
CA MET A 193 -3.97 -1.60 -25.08
C MET A 193 -4.52 -1.59 -26.51
N LYS A 194 -4.31 -2.67 -27.26
CA LYS A 194 -4.87 -2.80 -28.61
C LYS A 194 -6.40 -2.87 -28.64
N LYS A 195 -7.03 -3.42 -27.58
CA LYS A 195 -8.49 -3.58 -27.51
C LYS A 195 -9.19 -2.26 -27.18
N TYR A 196 -8.53 -1.40 -26.43
CA TYR A 196 -9.08 -0.14 -25.96
C TYR A 196 -8.11 0.98 -26.28
N ASP A 197 -8.59 2.00 -26.96
CA ASP A 197 -7.81 3.20 -27.25
C ASP A 197 -7.76 4.05 -25.96
N PHE A 198 -6.67 3.91 -25.20
CA PHE A 198 -6.49 4.65 -23.96
C PHE A 198 -5.91 6.03 -24.22
N SER A 199 -6.51 7.05 -23.63
CA SER A 199 -6.03 8.42 -23.69
C SER A 199 -5.12 8.80 -22.52
N SER A 200 -5.19 8.07 -21.41
CA SER A 200 -4.27 8.20 -20.27
C SER A 200 -4.34 6.97 -19.35
N ILE A 201 -3.31 6.81 -18.53
CA ILE A 201 -3.18 5.70 -17.57
C ILE A 201 -2.85 6.24 -16.19
N LEU A 202 -3.57 5.78 -15.16
CA LEU A 202 -3.27 6.06 -13.76
C LEU A 202 -2.60 4.86 -13.09
N ILE A 203 -1.44 5.10 -12.48
CA ILE A 203 -0.69 4.13 -11.69
C ILE A 203 -0.46 4.65 -10.27
N LEU A 204 -0.20 3.75 -9.31
CA LEU A 204 0.11 4.08 -7.93
C LEU A 204 1.59 3.90 -7.59
N SER A 205 2.36 3.28 -8.46
CA SER A 205 3.80 3.04 -8.30
C SER A 205 4.43 2.80 -9.66
N GLU A 206 5.67 3.23 -9.87
CA GLU A 206 6.40 2.97 -11.13
C GLU A 206 7.14 1.63 -11.14
N VAL A 207 7.28 0.96 -9.98
CA VAL A 207 8.12 -0.24 -9.83
C VAL A 207 7.34 -1.53 -9.63
N GLY A 208 6.03 -1.47 -9.46
CA GLY A 208 5.20 -2.67 -9.42
C GLY A 208 5.33 -3.45 -10.74
N PRO A 209 5.41 -4.80 -10.72
CA PRO A 209 5.65 -5.59 -11.93
C PRO A 209 4.69 -5.29 -13.08
N ASN A 210 3.40 -5.11 -12.77
CA ASN A 210 2.39 -4.81 -13.78
C ASN A 210 2.44 -3.34 -14.20
N GLU A 211 2.61 -2.46 -13.24
CA GLU A 211 2.74 -1.02 -13.48
C GLU A 211 3.95 -0.72 -14.34
N ARG A 212 5.09 -1.41 -14.10
CA ARG A 212 6.30 -1.25 -14.91
C ARG A 212 6.11 -1.66 -16.36
N ILE A 213 5.47 -2.79 -16.60
CA ILE A 213 5.16 -3.27 -17.97
C ILE A 213 4.24 -2.28 -18.67
N ILE A 214 3.20 -1.81 -17.99
CA ILE A 214 2.23 -0.87 -18.55
C ILE A 214 2.90 0.47 -18.85
N LEU A 215 3.72 0.99 -17.94
CA LEU A 215 4.45 2.24 -18.13
C LEU A 215 5.33 2.18 -19.39
N GLN A 216 6.11 1.12 -19.56
CA GLN A 216 6.97 0.96 -20.75
C GLN A 216 6.16 0.87 -22.06
N LEU A 217 5.09 0.07 -22.06
CA LEU A 217 4.24 -0.06 -23.26
C LEU A 217 3.48 1.23 -23.56
N ALA A 218 3.08 1.98 -22.53
CA ALA A 218 2.45 3.29 -22.70
C ALA A 218 3.40 4.32 -23.32
N GLN A 219 4.67 4.30 -22.93
CA GLN A 219 5.70 5.15 -23.53
C GLN A 219 5.93 4.81 -25.02
N GLU A 220 5.93 3.53 -25.38
CA GLU A 220 6.03 3.08 -26.79
C GLU A 220 4.83 3.59 -27.63
N GLU A 221 3.63 3.62 -27.05
CA GLU A 221 2.39 4.05 -27.71
C GLU A 221 2.09 5.55 -27.49
N GLN A 222 2.97 6.30 -26.81
CA GLN A 222 2.83 7.72 -26.48
C GLN A 222 1.55 8.04 -25.68
N ILE A 223 1.12 7.12 -24.81
CA ILE A 223 -0.03 7.31 -23.92
C ILE A 223 0.46 7.94 -22.62
N PRO A 224 -0.08 9.11 -22.19
CA PRO A 224 0.33 9.77 -20.95
C PRO A 224 0.07 8.91 -19.73
N VAL A 225 1.09 8.77 -18.86
CA VAL A 225 1.00 8.05 -17.60
C VAL A 225 1.04 9.02 -16.42
N CYS A 226 0.05 8.92 -15.54
CA CYS A 226 -0.05 9.73 -14.33
C CYS A 226 0.23 8.85 -13.10
N LEU A 227 1.29 9.18 -12.36
CA LEU A 227 1.56 8.61 -11.05
C LEU A 227 0.71 9.33 -10.00
N VAL A 228 -0.17 8.61 -9.32
CA VAL A 228 -1.02 9.16 -8.26
C VAL A 228 -0.41 8.86 -6.90
N GLN A 229 -0.17 9.90 -6.12
CA GLN A 229 0.29 9.72 -4.74
C GLN A 229 -0.73 8.89 -3.94
N HIS A 230 -0.28 7.84 -3.25
CA HIS A 230 -1.16 6.89 -2.58
C HIS A 230 -0.87 6.69 -1.08
N GLY A 231 0.14 7.39 -0.57
CA GLY A 231 0.56 7.41 0.83
C GLY A 231 1.45 8.61 1.11
N ILE A 232 1.80 8.81 2.37
CA ILE A 232 2.85 9.76 2.74
C ILE A 232 4.21 9.14 2.44
N ASN A 233 5.13 9.95 1.98
CA ASN A 233 6.51 9.58 1.72
C ASN A 233 7.43 10.25 2.76
N TYR A 234 8.58 9.64 3.01
CA TYR A 234 9.66 10.38 3.63
C TYR A 234 10.12 11.46 2.65
N ASP A 235 9.77 12.70 2.94
CA ASP A 235 10.03 13.87 2.10
C ASP A 235 11.37 14.54 2.46
N THR A 236 12.42 13.73 2.58
CA THR A 236 13.77 14.12 2.93
C THR A 236 14.74 13.76 1.80
N LYS A 237 15.89 14.43 1.74
CA LYS A 237 16.92 14.13 0.72
C LYS A 237 17.51 12.73 0.91
N GLU A 238 17.69 12.33 2.17
CA GLU A 238 18.25 11.04 2.57
C GLU A 238 17.37 9.88 2.11
N SER A 239 16.07 10.09 2.01
CA SER A 239 15.10 9.06 1.60
C SER A 239 14.91 8.94 0.08
N TYR A 240 15.61 9.72 -0.74
CA TYR A 240 15.44 9.73 -2.20
C TYR A 240 15.53 8.33 -2.81
N GLY A 241 16.62 7.61 -2.52
CA GLY A 241 16.84 6.26 -3.05
C GLY A 241 15.72 5.28 -2.68
N MET A 242 15.23 5.36 -1.44
CA MET A 242 14.10 4.55 -0.99
C MET A 242 12.81 4.89 -1.74
N ASN A 243 12.51 6.18 -1.92
CA ASN A 243 11.31 6.61 -2.62
C ASN A 243 11.33 6.21 -4.12
N VAL A 244 12.50 6.28 -4.75
CA VAL A 244 12.71 5.75 -6.11
C VAL A 244 12.49 4.24 -6.14
N ALA A 245 13.10 3.50 -5.21
CA ALA A 245 12.95 2.05 -5.12
C ALA A 245 11.51 1.59 -4.84
N LYS A 246 10.70 2.42 -4.18
CA LYS A 246 9.25 2.21 -3.99
C LYS A 246 8.39 2.68 -5.17
N GLY A 247 8.98 3.38 -6.15
CA GLY A 247 8.29 3.91 -7.30
C GLY A 247 7.23 4.96 -6.98
N VAL A 248 7.46 5.75 -5.92
CA VAL A 248 6.53 6.80 -5.47
C VAL A 248 6.92 8.21 -5.91
N LEU A 249 8.05 8.33 -6.61
CA LEU A 249 8.48 9.54 -7.33
C LEU A 249 8.29 9.36 -8.83
N PRO A 250 7.89 10.42 -9.57
CA PRO A 250 7.61 10.38 -11.00
C PRO A 250 8.89 10.46 -11.84
N ILE A 251 9.70 9.41 -11.79
CA ILE A 251 10.95 9.37 -12.57
C ILE A 251 10.65 9.19 -14.04
N GLU A 252 9.74 8.29 -14.38
CA GLU A 252 9.40 7.94 -15.76
C GLU A 252 7.99 8.36 -16.17
N SER A 253 7.06 8.55 -15.23
CA SER A 253 5.70 9.02 -15.51
C SER A 253 5.71 10.45 -16.06
N ASP A 254 4.72 10.76 -16.91
CA ASP A 254 4.55 12.09 -17.52
C ASP A 254 4.01 13.11 -16.53
N HIS A 255 3.13 12.68 -15.62
CA HIS A 255 2.50 13.53 -14.62
C HIS A 255 2.56 12.89 -13.23
N PHE A 256 2.75 13.74 -12.21
CA PHE A 256 2.65 13.37 -10.80
C PHE A 256 1.49 14.10 -10.15
N LEU A 257 0.51 13.35 -9.70
CA LEU A 257 -0.69 13.86 -9.06
C LEU A 257 -0.50 13.75 -7.54
N CYS A 258 0.11 14.78 -6.95
CA CYS A 258 0.43 14.81 -5.52
C CYS A 258 -0.75 15.36 -4.71
N TRP A 259 -0.70 15.08 -3.40
CA TRP A 259 -1.78 15.46 -2.49
C TRP A 259 -1.81 16.93 -2.14
N GLY A 260 -0.64 17.58 -2.09
CA GLY A 260 -0.55 18.98 -1.68
C GLY A 260 0.87 19.53 -1.79
N LYS A 261 1.04 20.70 -1.18
CA LYS A 261 2.26 21.48 -1.20
C LYS A 261 3.50 20.71 -0.79
N THR A 262 3.42 19.91 0.27
CA THR A 262 4.55 19.09 0.74
C THR A 262 5.06 18.13 -0.33
N GLY A 263 4.16 17.43 -1.02
CA GLY A 263 4.51 16.52 -2.11
C GLY A 263 5.10 17.26 -3.31
N GLU A 264 4.58 18.44 -3.63
CA GLU A 264 5.08 19.31 -4.69
C GLU A 264 6.49 19.81 -4.38
N GLU A 265 6.71 20.41 -3.21
CA GLU A 265 8.01 20.94 -2.78
C GLU A 265 9.08 19.85 -2.71
N PHE A 266 8.72 18.69 -2.16
CA PHE A 266 9.62 17.54 -2.12
C PHE A 266 10.03 17.10 -3.53
N SER A 267 9.07 16.90 -4.43
CA SER A 267 9.37 16.48 -5.81
C SER A 267 10.26 17.49 -6.53
N ARG A 268 10.00 18.79 -6.36
CA ARG A 268 10.86 19.87 -6.90
C ARG A 268 12.27 19.81 -6.31
N SER A 269 12.41 19.55 -5.00
CA SER A 269 13.71 19.43 -4.34
C SER A 269 14.53 18.24 -4.84
N MET A 270 13.87 17.23 -5.42
CA MET A 270 14.47 16.04 -6.05
C MET A 270 14.72 16.25 -7.56
N SER A 271 14.66 17.49 -8.03
CA SER A 271 14.89 17.85 -9.45
C SER A 271 13.88 17.25 -10.43
N ILE A 272 12.70 16.90 -9.97
CA ILE A 272 11.60 16.55 -10.87
C ILE A 272 11.12 17.80 -11.59
N ASN A 273 10.90 17.68 -12.93
CA ASN A 273 10.41 18.79 -13.73
C ASN A 273 9.09 19.35 -13.17
N PRO A 274 9.02 20.67 -12.84
CA PRO A 274 7.82 21.27 -12.27
C PRO A 274 6.55 21.10 -13.11
N GLU A 275 6.67 21.03 -14.44
CA GLU A 275 5.55 20.83 -15.36
C GLU A 275 4.86 19.47 -15.19
N LYS A 276 5.58 18.48 -14.65
CA LYS A 276 5.01 17.17 -14.34
C LYS A 276 4.21 17.15 -13.05
N ILE A 277 4.35 18.14 -12.15
CA ILE A 277 3.86 18.08 -10.78
C ILE A 277 2.54 18.85 -10.65
N HIS A 278 1.48 18.16 -10.24
CA HIS A 278 0.14 18.72 -10.10
C HIS A 278 -0.41 18.42 -8.70
N SER A 279 -0.71 19.48 -7.95
CA SER A 279 -1.31 19.37 -6.62
C SER A 279 -2.83 19.27 -6.74
N ILE A 280 -3.37 18.07 -6.65
CA ILE A 280 -4.79 17.78 -6.87
C ILE A 280 -5.58 17.48 -5.59
N GLY A 281 -4.92 17.38 -4.46
CA GLY A 281 -5.53 16.83 -3.25
C GLY A 281 -5.52 15.29 -3.25
N SER A 282 -6.25 14.70 -2.32
CA SER A 282 -6.28 13.25 -2.16
C SER A 282 -7.71 12.71 -2.12
N PRO A 283 -8.12 11.92 -3.13
CA PRO A 283 -9.41 11.24 -3.12
C PRO A 283 -9.64 10.33 -1.92
N ILE A 284 -8.56 9.90 -1.25
CA ILE A 284 -8.62 9.03 -0.07
C ILE A 284 -9.19 9.79 1.14
N PHE A 285 -8.87 11.08 1.24
CA PHE A 285 -9.24 11.92 2.38
C PHE A 285 -10.53 12.72 2.17
N ASP A 286 -11.14 12.69 0.99
CA ASP A 286 -12.34 13.49 0.68
C ASP A 286 -13.51 13.25 1.64
N ARG A 287 -13.59 12.06 2.22
CA ARG A 287 -14.64 11.67 3.18
C ARG A 287 -14.19 11.69 4.64
N LEU A 288 -12.94 12.05 4.86
CA LEU A 288 -12.42 12.15 6.22
C LEU A 288 -12.78 13.52 6.79
N THR A 289 -13.84 13.59 7.54
CA THR A 289 -14.31 14.80 8.21
C THR A 289 -14.29 14.61 9.72
N PHE A 290 -13.90 15.67 10.42
CA PHE A 290 -14.02 15.71 11.87
C PHE A 290 -15.51 15.84 12.24
N ASP A 291 -15.99 14.92 13.07
CA ASP A 291 -17.36 14.93 13.61
C ASP A 291 -17.31 15.16 15.11
N GLU A 292 -17.78 16.33 15.55
CA GLU A 292 -17.81 16.70 16.96
C GLU A 292 -18.68 15.76 17.81
N GLN A 293 -19.77 15.26 17.24
CA GLN A 293 -20.69 14.37 17.97
C GLN A 293 -20.09 13.00 18.26
N ASN A 294 -19.25 12.50 17.33
CA ASN A 294 -18.54 11.23 17.49
C ASN A 294 -17.17 11.37 18.16
N SER A 295 -16.73 12.60 18.47
CA SER A 295 -15.46 12.87 19.16
C SER A 295 -15.58 12.83 20.70
N LEU A 296 -16.58 12.12 21.23
CA LEU A 296 -16.74 11.95 22.67
C LEU A 296 -15.43 11.48 23.30
N LYS A 297 -15.02 12.15 24.40
CA LYS A 297 -13.85 11.75 25.19
C LYS A 297 -14.06 10.32 25.69
N ASN A 298 -13.37 9.38 25.04
CA ASN A 298 -13.47 7.94 25.34
C ASN A 298 -12.40 7.46 26.30
N ASP A 299 -11.58 8.37 26.83
CA ASP A 299 -10.46 8.06 27.73
C ASP A 299 -9.56 6.95 27.17
N CYS A 300 -9.28 7.05 25.85
CA CYS A 300 -8.63 6.02 25.08
C CYS A 300 -7.39 6.54 24.35
N VAL A 301 -6.28 5.83 24.49
CA VAL A 301 -5.07 6.01 23.69
C VAL A 301 -5.07 4.98 22.55
N LEU A 302 -4.78 5.42 21.34
CA LEU A 302 -4.62 4.55 20.18
C LEU A 302 -3.14 4.42 19.83
N LEU A 303 -2.58 3.23 19.95
CA LEU A 303 -1.25 2.91 19.43
C LEU A 303 -1.40 2.38 17.99
N VAL A 304 -0.76 3.04 17.04
CA VAL A 304 -0.71 2.59 15.64
C VAL A 304 0.69 2.08 15.34
N THR A 305 0.76 0.85 14.86
CA THR A 305 2.03 0.22 14.54
C THR A 305 2.17 0.01 13.02
N SER A 306 3.38 0.17 12.54
CA SER A 306 3.81 -0.17 11.17
C SER A 306 5.17 -0.86 11.25
N GLY A 307 5.21 -1.95 12.03
CA GLY A 307 6.42 -2.61 12.45
C GLY A 307 7.29 -3.13 11.32
N PRO A 308 8.47 -3.62 11.67
CA PRO A 308 9.34 -4.22 10.70
C PRO A 308 8.61 -5.38 10.01
N THR A 309 8.36 -5.22 8.72
CA THR A 309 7.75 -6.24 7.89
C THR A 309 8.83 -6.92 7.03
N LYS A 310 8.56 -8.11 6.53
CA LYS A 310 9.47 -8.79 5.59
C LYS A 310 9.72 -8.00 4.31
N GLU A 311 8.84 -7.09 3.95
CA GLU A 311 9.03 -6.17 2.82
C GLU A 311 10.14 -5.14 3.09
N HIS A 312 10.46 -4.90 4.38
CA HIS A 312 11.59 -4.10 4.83
C HIS A 312 12.78 -4.97 5.26
N ALA A 313 12.74 -6.24 4.96
CA ALA A 313 13.52 -7.32 5.56
C ALA A 313 15.00 -7.39 5.17
N LEU A 314 15.51 -6.48 4.35
CA LEU A 314 16.97 -6.39 4.16
C LEU A 314 17.70 -6.08 5.48
N ASP A 315 16.95 -5.48 6.44
CA ASP A 315 17.51 -5.05 7.73
C ASP A 315 16.78 -5.67 8.94
N LEU A 316 15.94 -6.70 8.76
CA LEU A 316 15.22 -7.31 9.88
C LEU A 316 16.12 -8.17 10.75
N THR A 317 16.84 -7.54 11.66
CA THR A 317 17.62 -8.21 12.70
C THR A 317 16.78 -8.53 13.94
N ILE A 318 17.25 -9.46 14.77
CA ILE A 318 16.62 -9.74 16.07
C ILE A 318 16.58 -8.46 16.91
N GLU A 319 17.63 -7.65 16.87
CA GLU A 319 17.73 -6.38 17.59
C GLU A 319 16.63 -5.39 17.21
N ILE A 320 16.30 -5.27 15.92
CA ILE A 320 15.22 -4.41 15.43
C ILE A 320 13.86 -4.91 15.98
N ILE A 321 13.65 -6.21 15.96
CA ILE A 321 12.43 -6.82 16.52
C ILE A 321 12.32 -6.53 18.02
N GLU A 322 13.42 -6.69 18.76
CA GLU A 322 13.46 -6.44 20.20
C GLU A 322 13.21 -4.97 20.52
N LYS A 323 13.86 -4.02 19.85
CA LYS A 323 13.61 -2.58 20.01
C LYS A 323 12.14 -2.23 19.76
N TYR A 324 11.55 -2.79 18.71
CA TYR A 324 10.17 -2.57 18.36
C TYR A 324 9.20 -3.14 19.41
N MET A 325 9.42 -4.37 19.85
CA MET A 325 8.59 -5.00 20.89
C MET A 325 8.75 -4.30 22.25
N ASN A 326 9.94 -3.82 22.58
CA ASN A 326 10.19 -3.02 23.79
C ASN A 326 9.42 -1.70 23.75
N ALA A 327 9.35 -1.01 22.60
CA ALA A 327 8.56 0.19 22.43
C ALA A 327 7.07 -0.08 22.69
N ILE A 328 6.51 -1.13 22.12
CA ILE A 328 5.11 -1.53 22.36
C ILE A 328 4.89 -1.86 23.84
N THR A 329 5.79 -2.60 24.45
CA THR A 329 5.75 -2.97 25.86
C THR A 329 5.69 -1.73 26.74
N LYS A 330 6.57 -0.75 26.51
CA LYS A 330 6.63 0.50 27.26
C LYS A 330 5.33 1.29 27.12
N VAL A 331 4.77 1.41 25.90
CA VAL A 331 3.47 2.07 25.70
C VAL A 331 2.36 1.36 26.49
N CYS A 332 2.28 0.03 26.44
CA CYS A 332 1.29 -0.74 27.18
C CYS A 332 1.39 -0.50 28.71
N GLN A 333 2.61 -0.51 29.24
CA GLN A 333 2.87 -0.27 30.67
C GLN A 333 2.45 1.14 31.09
N LEU A 334 2.86 2.16 30.33
CA LEU A 334 2.59 3.55 30.66
C LEU A 334 1.10 3.89 30.56
N VAL A 335 0.44 3.50 29.46
CA VAL A 335 -0.99 3.76 29.29
C VAL A 335 -1.79 3.06 30.40
N THR A 336 -1.40 1.86 30.79
CA THR A 336 -2.01 1.15 31.94
C THR A 336 -1.75 1.88 33.27
N LYS A 337 -0.52 2.38 33.49
CA LYS A 337 -0.14 3.17 34.68
C LYS A 337 -1.01 4.42 34.82
N TYR A 338 -1.37 5.08 33.72
CA TYR A 338 -2.24 6.27 33.70
C TYR A 338 -3.74 5.93 33.69
N ASN A 339 -4.13 4.67 33.92
CA ASN A 339 -5.51 4.18 33.89
C ASN A 339 -6.30 4.55 32.64
N LYS A 340 -5.62 4.64 31.48
CA LYS A 340 -6.24 4.88 30.20
C LYS A 340 -6.53 3.58 29.45
N LYS A 341 -7.60 3.56 28.65
CA LYS A 341 -7.86 2.45 27.73
C LYS A 341 -6.82 2.47 26.60
N LEU A 342 -6.29 1.32 26.23
CA LEU A 342 -5.37 1.18 25.10
C LEU A 342 -6.00 0.31 24.02
N ILE A 343 -5.98 0.84 22.79
CA ILE A 343 -6.24 0.09 21.58
C ILE A 343 -4.96 0.08 20.77
N ILE A 344 -4.52 -1.09 20.32
CA ILE A 344 -3.38 -1.25 19.40
C ILE A 344 -3.95 -1.60 18.03
N LYS A 345 -3.71 -0.74 17.05
CA LYS A 345 -4.04 -0.98 15.63
C LYS A 345 -2.78 -1.35 14.88
N THR A 346 -2.64 -2.64 14.57
CA THR A 346 -1.50 -3.11 13.79
C THR A 346 -1.71 -2.88 12.30
N HIS A 347 -0.61 -2.79 11.54
CA HIS A 347 -0.66 -2.70 10.09
C HIS A 347 -1.33 -3.96 9.50
N PRO A 348 -2.10 -3.86 8.42
CA PRO A 348 -2.80 -5.00 7.82
C PRO A 348 -1.86 -5.99 7.09
N SER A 349 -0.56 -5.69 6.96
CA SER A 349 0.41 -6.61 6.36
C SER A 349 0.38 -7.98 7.05
N PRO A 350 0.41 -9.10 6.29
CA PRO A 350 0.48 -10.43 6.86
C PRO A 350 1.68 -10.64 7.78
N ASP A 351 2.78 -9.95 7.48
CA ASP A 351 4.08 -10.10 8.14
C ASP A 351 4.28 -9.17 9.33
N GLU A 352 3.27 -8.35 9.67
CA GLU A 352 3.30 -7.49 10.85
C GLU A 352 3.38 -8.35 12.13
N LEU A 353 4.28 -7.96 13.02
CA LEU A 353 4.40 -8.61 14.34
C LEU A 353 3.09 -8.48 15.13
N ASP A 354 2.66 -9.57 15.76
CA ASP A 354 1.45 -9.56 16.59
C ASP A 354 1.81 -9.29 18.06
N PRO A 355 1.48 -8.10 18.57
CA PRO A 355 1.75 -7.73 19.96
C PRO A 355 0.74 -8.29 20.96
N SER A 356 -0.22 -9.10 20.53
CA SER A 356 -1.35 -9.55 21.37
C SER A 356 -0.91 -10.29 22.63
N PHE A 357 0.18 -11.06 22.54
CA PHE A 357 0.69 -11.80 23.71
C PHE A 357 1.22 -10.85 24.78
N ILE A 358 2.11 -9.90 24.39
CA ILE A 358 2.69 -8.91 25.33
C ILE A 358 1.61 -8.00 25.89
N ALA A 359 0.70 -7.51 25.04
CA ALA A 359 -0.38 -6.65 25.47
C ALA A 359 -1.23 -7.31 26.57
N LYS A 360 -1.62 -8.58 26.38
CA LYS A 360 -2.41 -9.33 27.35
C LYS A 360 -1.69 -9.65 28.65
N GLN A 361 -0.36 -9.85 28.61
CA GLN A 361 0.44 -10.07 29.82
C GLN A 361 0.48 -8.81 30.72
N ILE A 362 0.50 -7.62 30.10
CA ILE A 362 0.53 -6.34 30.85
C ILE A 362 -0.87 -5.98 31.34
N ASN A 363 -1.86 -6.02 30.46
CA ASN A 363 -3.25 -5.74 30.79
C ASN A 363 -4.19 -6.48 29.84
N SER A 364 -5.00 -7.39 30.38
CA SER A 364 -5.94 -8.21 29.60
C SER A 364 -7.03 -7.40 28.88
N GLN A 365 -7.25 -6.14 29.25
CA GLN A 365 -8.24 -5.25 28.65
C GLN A 365 -7.71 -4.56 27.39
N ILE A 366 -6.40 -4.60 27.10
CA ILE A 366 -5.81 -4.04 25.89
C ILE A 366 -6.37 -4.78 24.66
N LYS A 367 -6.92 -4.01 23.74
CA LYS A 367 -7.48 -4.55 22.48
C LYS A 367 -6.46 -4.43 21.35
N VAL A 368 -6.15 -5.53 20.69
CA VAL A 368 -5.31 -5.54 19.47
C VAL A 368 -6.22 -5.78 18.27
N ILE A 369 -6.16 -4.88 17.29
CA ILE A 369 -7.02 -4.88 16.09
C ILE A 369 -6.12 -4.84 14.86
N LYS A 370 -6.19 -5.87 14.02
CA LYS A 370 -5.45 -5.91 12.74
C LYS A 370 -6.30 -5.44 11.56
N GLU A 371 -7.54 -5.85 11.51
CA GLU A 371 -8.46 -5.60 10.41
C GLU A 371 -9.31 -4.33 10.63
N GLY A 372 -9.89 -3.82 9.54
CA GLY A 372 -10.85 -2.71 9.58
C GLY A 372 -10.24 -1.33 9.34
N ASN A 373 -11.12 -0.35 9.15
CA ASN A 373 -10.76 1.05 8.95
C ASN A 373 -10.23 1.66 10.24
N ILE A 374 -9.14 2.42 10.15
CA ILE A 374 -8.50 3.09 11.27
C ILE A 374 -9.21 4.39 11.68
N SER A 375 -9.84 5.08 10.73
CA SER A 375 -10.41 6.42 10.97
C SER A 375 -11.42 6.46 12.12
N PRO A 376 -12.34 5.49 12.31
CA PRO A 376 -13.22 5.47 13.48
C PRO A 376 -12.47 5.30 14.82
N LEU A 377 -11.34 4.58 14.81
CA LEU A 377 -10.51 4.41 16.00
C LEU A 377 -9.79 5.72 16.34
N ILE A 378 -9.24 6.41 15.34
CA ILE A 378 -8.62 7.74 15.52
C ILE A 378 -9.68 8.73 16.01
N GLN A 379 -10.86 8.75 15.41
CA GLN A 379 -11.93 9.66 15.82
C GLN A 379 -12.35 9.47 17.29
N SER A 380 -12.35 8.22 17.77
CA SER A 380 -12.73 7.87 19.13
C SER A 380 -11.61 7.97 20.17
N CYS A 381 -10.34 8.15 19.79
CA CYS A 381 -9.24 8.27 20.75
C CYS A 381 -9.04 9.72 21.22
N ASP A 382 -8.42 9.89 22.39
CA ASP A 382 -8.01 11.19 22.94
C ASP A 382 -6.59 11.56 22.52
N LEU A 383 -5.76 10.55 22.25
CA LEU A 383 -4.37 10.65 21.83
C LEU A 383 -4.03 9.48 20.91
N MET A 384 -3.31 9.77 19.85
CA MET A 384 -2.69 8.74 19.02
C MET A 384 -1.18 8.69 19.27
N ILE A 385 -0.65 7.49 19.47
CA ILE A 385 0.79 7.20 19.49
C ILE A 385 1.10 6.40 18.23
N VAL A 386 2.16 6.78 17.50
CA VAL A 386 2.67 6.01 16.38
C VAL A 386 4.11 5.57 16.66
N ILE A 387 4.50 4.42 16.15
CA ILE A 387 5.92 4.02 16.16
C ILE A 387 6.52 4.46 14.83
N GLY A 388 7.42 5.45 14.90
CA GLY A 388 8.05 6.03 13.72
C GLY A 388 7.12 6.91 12.90
N PHE A 389 7.16 6.76 11.57
CA PHE A 389 6.45 7.58 10.60
C PHE A 389 5.46 6.74 9.77
N THR A 390 4.19 7.11 9.81
CA THR A 390 3.12 6.35 9.14
C THR A 390 1.96 7.24 8.68
N SER A 391 1.28 6.87 7.60
CA SER A 391 0.18 7.64 7.00
C SER A 391 -0.95 8.04 7.95
N PRO A 392 -1.37 7.24 8.94
CA PRO A 392 -2.35 7.64 9.95
C PRO A 392 -2.06 8.94 10.70
N ILE A 393 -0.83 9.46 10.67
CA ILE A 393 -0.50 10.80 11.21
C ILE A 393 -1.36 11.89 10.54
N VAL A 394 -1.47 11.83 9.20
CA VAL A 394 -2.30 12.78 8.45
C VAL A 394 -3.78 12.61 8.77
N ASP A 395 -4.25 11.34 8.90
CA ASP A 395 -5.62 11.07 9.36
C ASP A 395 -5.90 11.71 10.72
N ALA A 396 -4.95 11.58 11.68
CA ALA A 396 -5.09 12.14 13.01
C ALA A 396 -5.13 13.68 12.98
N HIS A 397 -4.29 14.31 12.20
CA HIS A 397 -4.27 15.77 12.04
C HIS A 397 -5.59 16.29 11.45
N VAL A 398 -6.12 15.63 10.38
CA VAL A 398 -7.43 15.98 9.82
C VAL A 398 -8.55 15.78 10.83
N LEU A 399 -8.45 14.72 11.65
CA LEU A 399 -9.42 14.41 12.71
C LEU A 399 -9.15 15.16 14.03
N LYS A 400 -8.26 16.16 14.01
CA LYS A 400 -7.94 17.04 15.15
C LYS A 400 -7.52 16.27 16.41
N LYS A 401 -6.65 15.26 16.23
CA LYS A 401 -6.12 14.45 17.33
C LYS A 401 -4.64 14.77 17.56
N PRO A 402 -4.22 14.91 18.83
CA PRO A 402 -2.80 15.06 19.15
C PRO A 402 -2.06 13.76 18.85
N VAL A 403 -0.80 13.88 18.40
CA VAL A 403 0.02 12.74 18.00
C VAL A 403 1.35 12.75 18.73
N ILE A 404 1.75 11.59 19.28
CA ILE A 404 3.11 11.31 19.73
C ILE A 404 3.74 10.35 18.72
N SER A 405 4.90 10.70 18.16
CA SER A 405 5.72 9.83 17.34
C SER A 405 6.86 9.26 18.16
N LEU A 406 6.79 7.96 18.47
CA LEU A 406 7.80 7.24 19.23
C LEU A 406 8.89 6.74 18.29
N THR A 407 10.10 7.27 18.43
CA THR A 407 11.30 6.83 17.71
C THR A 407 11.86 5.58 18.36
N ALA A 408 11.45 4.42 17.90
CA ALA A 408 11.91 3.12 18.40
C ALA A 408 13.01 2.52 17.53
N LEU A 409 13.08 2.93 16.28
CA LEU A 409 14.04 2.46 15.29
C LEU A 409 14.77 3.65 14.70
N ASP A 410 16.09 3.60 14.76
CA ASP A 410 16.93 4.55 14.04
C ASP A 410 16.84 4.25 12.55
N ASN A 411 16.59 5.27 11.76
CA ASN A 411 16.74 5.21 10.31
C ASN A 411 17.50 6.45 9.84
N ASP A 412 18.29 6.30 8.81
CA ASP A 412 19.09 7.37 8.22
C ASP A 412 18.29 8.24 7.24
N TRP A 413 16.95 8.19 7.31
CA TRP A 413 16.08 8.86 6.32
C TRP A 413 15.66 10.27 6.74
N GLY A 414 16.18 10.78 7.85
CA GLY A 414 15.86 12.12 8.36
C GLY A 414 14.45 12.23 8.93
N ILE A 415 14.07 13.45 9.30
CA ILE A 415 12.75 13.75 9.88
C ILE A 415 11.83 14.29 8.79
N PRO A 416 10.76 13.58 8.42
CA PRO A 416 9.82 14.04 7.40
C PRO A 416 8.98 15.24 7.88
N THR A 417 8.47 16.02 6.94
CA THR A 417 7.72 17.25 7.20
C THR A 417 6.49 17.03 8.10
N ALA A 418 5.81 15.89 7.97
CA ALA A 418 4.65 15.57 8.83
C ALA A 418 5.00 15.44 10.32
N LEU A 419 6.25 15.26 10.66
CA LEU A 419 6.75 15.25 12.04
C LEU A 419 7.39 16.57 12.46
N LYS A 420 7.65 17.49 11.52
CA LYS A 420 8.22 18.81 11.79
C LYS A 420 7.14 19.76 12.29
N ASN A 421 7.57 20.99 12.64
CA ASN A 421 6.69 22.11 13.02
C ASN A 421 5.79 21.80 14.21
N GLU A 422 6.28 20.96 15.15
CA GLU A 422 5.55 20.64 16.38
C GLU A 422 4.14 20.04 16.14
N SER A 423 3.90 19.52 14.95
CA SER A 423 2.63 18.83 14.62
C SER A 423 2.50 17.46 15.26
N CYS A 424 3.64 16.85 15.61
CA CYS A 424 3.74 15.66 16.44
C CYS A 424 4.78 15.90 17.53
N LEU A 425 4.54 15.36 18.70
CA LEU A 425 5.55 15.33 19.74
C LEU A 425 6.45 14.11 19.49
N ILE A 426 7.70 14.36 19.08
CA ILE A 426 8.68 13.30 18.80
C ILE A 426 9.38 12.92 20.10
N THR A 427 9.45 11.65 20.42
CA THR A 427 10.11 11.13 21.62
C THR A 427 10.76 9.77 21.38
N ASP A 428 11.79 9.46 22.13
CA ASP A 428 12.33 8.12 22.30
C ASP A 428 11.60 7.35 23.42
N ILE A 429 12.07 6.14 23.73
CA ILE A 429 11.49 5.28 24.76
C ILE A 429 11.69 5.89 26.15
N ASP A 430 12.80 6.58 26.39
CA ASP A 430 13.17 7.15 27.70
C ASP A 430 12.32 8.39 28.02
N GLY A 431 12.11 9.27 27.04
CA GLY A 431 11.30 10.47 27.17
C GLY A 431 9.78 10.22 27.05
N LEU A 432 9.34 9.00 26.71
CA LEU A 432 7.95 8.71 26.44
C LEU A 432 7.03 8.97 27.64
N GLU A 433 7.48 8.69 28.85
CA GLU A 433 6.66 8.86 30.06
C GLU A 433 6.33 10.32 30.33
N ASP A 434 7.30 11.21 30.27
CA ASP A 434 7.14 12.63 30.49
C ASP A 434 6.28 13.26 29.41
N ASN A 435 6.52 12.88 28.17
CA ASN A 435 5.77 13.37 27.03
C ASN A 435 4.31 12.89 27.03
N LEU A 436 4.06 11.63 27.38
CA LEU A 436 2.72 11.09 27.54
C LEU A 436 1.97 11.81 28.67
N ASN A 437 2.62 12.01 29.82
CA ASN A 437 2.06 12.74 30.94
C ASN A 437 1.70 14.19 30.56
N SER A 438 2.60 14.87 29.84
CA SER A 438 2.36 16.25 29.38
C SER A 438 1.12 16.34 28.49
N VAL A 439 0.99 15.46 27.48
CA VAL A 439 -0.17 15.51 26.57
C VAL A 439 -1.47 15.09 27.25
N LEU A 440 -1.43 14.14 28.20
CA LEU A 440 -2.63 13.68 28.90
C LEU A 440 -3.17 14.67 29.92
N ASN A 441 -2.28 15.45 30.57
CA ASN A 441 -2.63 16.27 31.72
C ASN A 441 -2.48 17.79 31.47
N ASN A 442 -1.99 18.22 30.32
CA ASN A 442 -1.85 19.64 30.00
C ASN A 442 -2.66 19.97 28.72
N GLU A 443 -3.83 20.55 28.90
CA GLU A 443 -4.71 20.93 27.78
C GLU A 443 -4.09 21.99 26.84
N HIS A 444 -3.15 22.82 27.33
CA HIS A 444 -2.45 23.77 26.45
C HIS A 444 -1.57 23.05 25.45
N ILE A 445 -0.71 22.11 25.89
CA ILE A 445 0.16 21.32 25.04
C ILE A 445 -0.67 20.49 24.06
N LYS A 446 -1.73 19.88 24.55
CA LYS A 446 -2.65 19.10 23.72
C LYS A 446 -3.28 19.94 22.60
N ASN A 447 -3.79 21.12 22.94
CA ASN A 447 -4.41 22.02 21.96
C ASN A 447 -3.38 22.57 20.97
N GLU A 448 -2.17 22.87 21.39
CA GLU A 448 -1.08 23.30 20.53
C GLU A 448 -0.72 22.22 19.49
N LEU A 449 -0.56 20.98 19.91
CA LEU A 449 -0.34 19.84 19.00
C LEU A 449 -1.49 19.68 17.98
N ILE A 450 -2.74 19.86 18.42
CA ILE A 450 -3.90 19.80 17.53
C ILE A 450 -3.84 20.92 16.49
N GLN A 451 -3.57 22.16 16.90
CA GLN A 451 -3.52 23.30 15.96
C GLN A 451 -2.37 23.17 14.96
N ASN A 452 -1.20 22.75 15.44
CA ASN A 452 -0.05 22.49 14.58
C ASN A 452 -0.31 21.32 13.62
N GLY A 453 -1.00 20.28 14.09
CA GLY A 453 -1.45 19.16 13.26
C GLY A 453 -2.41 19.59 12.14
N ILE A 454 -3.40 20.44 12.45
CA ILE A 454 -4.33 21.02 11.45
C ILE A 454 -3.53 21.80 10.40
N LYS A 455 -2.59 22.66 10.81
CA LYS A 455 -1.73 23.42 9.90
C LYS A 455 -0.92 22.49 9.00
N SER A 456 -0.29 21.47 9.58
CA SER A 456 0.46 20.46 8.84
C SER A 456 -0.41 19.70 7.82
N SER A 457 -1.63 19.30 8.20
CA SER A 457 -2.54 18.60 7.30
C SER A 457 -2.95 19.46 6.09
N ASN A 458 -3.06 20.78 6.24
CA ASN A 458 -3.35 21.71 5.14
C ASN A 458 -2.19 21.84 4.14
N GLU A 459 -0.95 21.65 4.57
CA GLU A 459 0.22 21.60 3.69
C GLU A 459 0.31 20.25 2.94
N TYR A 460 -0.10 19.16 3.59
CA TYR A 460 -0.15 17.82 2.98
C TYR A 460 -1.31 17.63 2.01
N LEU A 461 -2.47 18.23 2.30
CA LEU A 461 -3.72 18.00 1.57
C LEU A 461 -4.25 19.32 0.99
N SER A 462 -3.93 19.60 -0.26
CA SER A 462 -4.62 20.62 -1.04
C SER A 462 -6.06 20.16 -1.33
N HIS A 463 -6.97 21.11 -1.53
CA HIS A 463 -8.34 20.82 -1.96
C HIS A 463 -9.06 19.79 -1.09
N GLN A 464 -8.98 19.90 0.24
CA GLN A 464 -9.66 19.01 1.17
C GLN A 464 -11.13 18.80 0.77
N SER A 465 -11.60 17.55 0.87
CA SER A 465 -12.94 17.10 0.45
C SER A 465 -13.26 17.26 -1.04
N ASN A 466 -12.28 17.55 -1.89
CA ASN A 466 -12.48 17.75 -3.34
C ASN A 466 -11.40 17.11 -4.23
N GLY A 467 -10.55 16.25 -3.67
CA GLY A 467 -9.47 15.58 -4.41
C GLY A 467 -9.95 14.72 -5.56
N ALA A 468 -11.06 14.01 -5.40
CA ALA A 468 -11.65 13.20 -6.46
C ALA A 468 -12.13 14.04 -7.65
N ALA A 469 -12.77 15.18 -7.38
CA ALA A 469 -13.22 16.08 -8.45
C ALA A 469 -12.02 16.72 -9.18
N LYS A 470 -10.97 17.10 -8.45
CA LYS A 470 -9.74 17.62 -9.03
C LYS A 470 -9.02 16.60 -9.89
N LEU A 471 -8.97 15.33 -9.44
CA LEU A 471 -8.41 14.23 -10.23
C LEU A 471 -9.18 14.05 -11.56
N ILE A 472 -10.50 14.01 -11.51
CA ILE A 472 -11.33 13.87 -12.73
C ILE A 472 -11.15 15.09 -13.64
N GLY A 473 -11.22 16.32 -13.11
CA GLY A 473 -11.01 17.53 -13.88
C GLY A 473 -9.66 17.58 -14.57
N PHE A 474 -8.59 17.18 -13.87
CA PHE A 474 -7.26 17.06 -14.47
C PHE A 474 -7.26 16.07 -15.65
N LEU A 475 -7.87 14.90 -15.48
CA LEU A 475 -7.94 13.90 -16.56
C LEU A 475 -8.75 14.40 -17.76
N GLU A 476 -9.86 15.10 -17.53
CA GLU A 476 -10.68 15.69 -18.60
C GLU A 476 -9.92 16.78 -19.38
N GLU A 477 -9.05 17.54 -18.71
CA GLU A 477 -8.17 18.50 -19.37
C GLU A 477 -7.04 17.84 -20.14
N LEU A 478 -6.43 16.81 -19.58
CA LEU A 478 -5.31 16.08 -20.18
C LEU A 478 -5.68 15.43 -21.52
N VAL A 479 -6.93 14.99 -21.67
CA VAL A 479 -7.37 14.18 -22.82
C VAL A 479 -8.23 14.97 -23.84
N LYS A 480 -8.32 16.29 -23.68
CA LYS A 480 -8.97 17.19 -24.69
C LYS A 480 -8.19 17.16 -26.00
#